data_f0ac0952eca4d74661f82bc1806e665b
#
_entry.id   f0ac0952eca4d74661f82bc1806e665b
#
_cell.length_a   1.000
_cell.length_b   1.000
_cell.length_c   1.000
_cell.angle_alpha   90.00
_cell.angle_beta   90.00
_cell.angle_gamma   90.00
#
_symmetry.space_group_name_H-M   'P 1'
#
loop_
_entity.id
_entity.type
_entity.pdbx_description
1 polymer ?
#
loop_
_entity_poly.entity_id
_entity_poly.type
_entity_poly.pdbx_seq_one_letter_code
_entity_poly.pdbx_strand_id
1 'polypeptide(L)'
;MKSLPFLLLFLPLCLVAKPKEKKFLEIKNRQIEVVQDLTRGGAIAYISKRGAYRNLVNIRDEGRYIQQSYYAGNTVDRRAEGQSPFWSPWAWNPIQVGDAARNRAQILEARQTRRTTYVKCVPMLWDMDNRPAEAEMEQWTTLNGNTLHVRCRLTCHRTDTVYGDASENSQEIPAVYPISALNHLYYYQGDAPFTGGRADSVEVEELRFTEPKHFWGHYPSVPEKWMAFVDDEGWGMGVYSPSATAFLAGRYLPNRDGEALSDPTSYIAPLRQQRMTRNSVVEYEYYIILGTVQEIQAEVYRLRQWTIDNRQ
;
A
#
# COMPACT_ATOMS: atom_id res chain seq x y z
N MET A 1 -8.89 -53.95 -61.00
CA MET A 1 -9.24 -52.95 -59.94
C MET A 1 -8.03 -52.84 -58.99
N LYS A 2 -7.28 -51.75 -59.09
CA LYS A 2 -6.10 -51.48 -58.22
C LYS A 2 -6.55 -50.58 -57.05
N SER A 3 -6.44 -51.10 -55.84
CA SER A 3 -6.71 -50.38 -54.59
C SER A 3 -5.55 -49.42 -54.27
N LEU A 4 -5.85 -48.14 -54.12
CA LEU A 4 -4.90 -47.10 -53.67
C LEU A 4 -4.87 -47.08 -52.14
N PRO A 5 -3.71 -47.10 -51.47
CA PRO A 5 -3.65 -46.97 -50.01
C PRO A 5 -3.81 -45.50 -49.62
N PHE A 6 -4.71 -45.23 -48.65
CA PHE A 6 -4.95 -43.96 -48.04
C PHE A 6 -3.88 -43.71 -46.98
N LEU A 7 -2.96 -42.77 -47.25
CA LEU A 7 -1.92 -42.35 -46.32
C LEU A 7 -2.48 -41.31 -45.36
N LEU A 8 -2.79 -41.69 -44.10
CA LEU A 8 -3.15 -40.76 -43.02
C LEU A 8 -1.89 -40.03 -42.57
N LEU A 9 -1.82 -38.75 -42.88
CA LEU A 9 -0.82 -37.83 -42.31
C LEU A 9 -1.22 -37.49 -40.87
N PHE A 10 -0.52 -38.05 -39.89
CA PHE A 10 -0.57 -37.55 -38.51
C PHE A 10 0.24 -36.26 -38.38
N LEU A 11 -0.40 -35.13 -38.32
CA LEU A 11 0.23 -33.86 -37.88
C LEU A 11 0.39 -33.92 -36.36
N PRO A 12 1.61 -33.76 -35.83
CA PRO A 12 1.80 -33.65 -34.38
C PRO A 12 1.18 -32.35 -33.88
N LEU A 13 0.18 -32.43 -33.01
CA LEU A 13 -0.39 -31.31 -32.30
C LEU A 13 0.65 -30.88 -31.26
N CYS A 14 1.48 -29.87 -31.61
CA CYS A 14 2.33 -29.20 -30.63
C CYS A 14 1.46 -28.47 -29.62
N LEU A 15 1.20 -29.08 -28.49
CA LEU A 15 0.67 -28.41 -27.32
C LEU A 15 1.72 -27.37 -26.83
N VAL A 16 1.58 -26.12 -27.27
CA VAL A 16 2.32 -25.02 -26.71
C VAL A 16 1.78 -24.82 -25.31
N ALA A 17 2.54 -25.25 -24.29
CA ALA A 17 2.21 -24.98 -22.89
C ALA A 17 2.14 -23.46 -22.70
N LYS A 18 0.99 -22.95 -22.25
CA LYS A 18 0.86 -21.53 -21.88
C LYS A 18 1.93 -21.21 -20.84
N PRO A 19 2.70 -20.13 -21.02
CA PRO A 19 3.67 -19.73 -20.02
C PRO A 19 2.96 -19.55 -18.68
N LYS A 20 3.55 -20.10 -17.60
CA LYS A 20 2.99 -20.04 -16.25
C LYS A 20 2.92 -18.56 -15.84
N GLU A 21 1.72 -18.10 -15.56
CA GLU A 21 1.47 -16.71 -15.22
C GLU A 21 2.30 -16.32 -13.99
N LYS A 22 3.04 -15.22 -14.08
CA LYS A 22 3.90 -14.73 -13.01
C LYS A 22 3.01 -14.18 -11.88
N LYS A 23 3.16 -14.70 -10.68
CA LYS A 23 2.35 -14.30 -9.52
C LYS A 23 3.00 -13.20 -8.68
N PHE A 24 4.31 -13.04 -8.77
CA PHE A 24 5.09 -12.13 -7.94
C PHE A 24 6.12 -11.37 -8.76
N LEU A 25 6.34 -10.10 -8.38
CA LEU A 25 7.48 -9.32 -8.81
C LEU A 25 8.44 -9.17 -7.63
N GLU A 26 9.69 -9.60 -7.80
CA GLU A 26 10.73 -9.55 -6.77
C GLU A 26 11.85 -8.62 -7.20
N ILE A 27 12.17 -7.62 -6.38
CA ILE A 27 13.35 -6.78 -6.51
C ILE A 27 14.16 -6.82 -5.23
N LYS A 28 15.49 -6.91 -5.39
CA LYS A 28 16.39 -7.03 -4.25
C LYS A 28 17.75 -6.40 -4.53
N ASN A 29 18.43 -6.00 -3.47
CA ASN A 29 19.80 -5.55 -3.48
C ASN A 29 20.60 -6.19 -2.32
N ARG A 30 21.69 -5.58 -1.89
CA ARG A 30 22.51 -6.10 -0.77
C ARG A 30 21.86 -5.86 0.61
N GLN A 31 20.93 -4.93 0.73
CA GLN A 31 20.35 -4.46 2.00
C GLN A 31 18.96 -5.00 2.25
N ILE A 32 18.08 -4.94 1.23
CA ILE A 32 16.67 -5.34 1.38
C ILE A 32 16.16 -6.15 0.19
N GLU A 33 15.09 -6.84 0.43
CA GLU A 33 14.32 -7.62 -0.53
C GLU A 33 12.84 -7.23 -0.45
N VAL A 34 12.20 -7.06 -1.60
CA VAL A 34 10.82 -6.59 -1.74
C VAL A 34 10.07 -7.47 -2.72
N VAL A 35 8.84 -7.87 -2.36
CA VAL A 35 7.95 -8.63 -3.24
C VAL A 35 6.60 -7.93 -3.36
N GLN A 36 6.15 -7.75 -4.59
CA GLN A 36 4.79 -7.37 -4.92
C GLN A 36 3.99 -8.59 -5.35
N ASP A 37 2.76 -8.72 -4.84
CA ASP A 37 1.87 -9.84 -5.13
C ASP A 37 0.88 -9.46 -6.24
N LEU A 38 1.10 -10.00 -7.44
CA LEU A 38 0.20 -9.79 -8.58
C LEU A 38 -1.17 -10.42 -8.39
N THR A 39 -1.30 -11.37 -7.46
CA THR A 39 -2.62 -11.91 -7.07
C THR A 39 -3.37 -11.00 -6.12
N ARG A 40 -2.75 -9.88 -5.73
CA ARG A 40 -3.25 -8.86 -4.78
C ARG A 40 -3.03 -7.45 -5.36
N GLY A 41 -3.39 -7.24 -6.63
CA GLY A 41 -3.29 -5.94 -7.29
C GLY A 41 -1.88 -5.38 -7.41
N GLY A 42 -0.84 -6.18 -7.18
CA GLY A 42 0.56 -5.73 -7.15
C GLY A 42 0.94 -4.92 -5.92
N ALA A 43 0.15 -4.99 -4.85
CA ALA A 43 0.51 -4.41 -3.56
C ALA A 43 1.81 -5.00 -3.02
N ILE A 44 2.52 -4.24 -2.20
CA ILE A 44 3.76 -4.72 -1.57
C ILE A 44 3.39 -5.68 -0.44
N ALA A 45 3.71 -6.95 -0.63
CA ALA A 45 3.36 -8.05 0.27
C ALA A 45 4.53 -8.47 1.17
N TYR A 46 5.75 -8.11 0.81
CA TYR A 46 6.94 -8.53 1.53
C TYR A 46 8.02 -7.46 1.45
N ILE A 47 8.54 -7.10 2.59
CA ILE A 47 9.79 -6.35 2.75
C ILE A 47 10.59 -7.00 3.86
N SER A 48 11.87 -7.27 3.61
CA SER A 48 12.79 -7.84 4.60
C SER A 48 14.18 -7.25 4.48
N LYS A 49 14.90 -7.15 5.59
CA LYS A 49 16.36 -7.01 5.59
C LYS A 49 16.97 -8.22 4.91
N ARG A 50 17.92 -8.02 4.02
CA ARG A 50 18.58 -9.13 3.32
C ARG A 50 19.18 -10.14 4.28
N GLY A 51 18.81 -11.42 4.12
CA GLY A 51 19.29 -12.52 4.96
C GLY A 51 18.53 -12.72 6.27
N ALA A 52 17.62 -11.80 6.63
CA ALA A 52 16.80 -11.97 7.84
C ALA A 52 15.59 -12.89 7.60
N TYR A 53 15.10 -12.97 6.34
CA TYR A 53 13.96 -13.81 5.96
C TYR A 53 12.68 -13.57 6.78
N ARG A 54 12.55 -12.40 7.38
CA ARG A 54 11.38 -11.98 8.17
C ARG A 54 10.61 -10.93 7.40
N ASN A 55 9.36 -11.21 7.07
CA ASN A 55 8.47 -10.22 6.44
C ASN A 55 8.05 -9.15 7.45
N LEU A 56 8.30 -7.89 7.15
CA LEU A 56 7.92 -6.75 7.97
C LEU A 56 6.54 -6.18 7.63
N VAL A 57 5.88 -6.72 6.60
CA VAL A 57 4.54 -6.30 6.17
C VAL A 57 3.52 -7.29 6.70
N ASN A 58 2.45 -6.79 7.33
CA ASN A 58 1.32 -7.61 7.69
C ASN A 58 0.45 -7.87 6.46
N ILE A 59 0.21 -9.15 6.17
CA ILE A 59 -0.53 -9.63 5.00
C ILE A 59 -1.69 -10.56 5.40
N ARG A 60 -2.22 -10.39 6.59
CA ARG A 60 -3.28 -11.22 7.18
C ARG A 60 -4.56 -11.24 6.36
N ASP A 61 -4.95 -10.10 5.82
CA ASP A 61 -6.16 -9.90 5.03
C ASP A 61 -5.98 -8.80 3.98
N GLU A 62 -6.97 -8.63 3.11
CA GLU A 62 -6.94 -7.70 1.98
C GLU A 62 -6.94 -6.23 2.40
N GLY A 63 -7.37 -5.90 3.60
CA GLY A 63 -7.34 -4.54 4.16
C GLY A 63 -5.94 -4.08 4.58
N ARG A 64 -4.96 -4.99 4.59
CA ARG A 64 -3.58 -4.74 5.06
C ARG A 64 -2.60 -4.58 3.89
N TYR A 65 -1.38 -5.05 3.99
CA TYR A 65 -0.29 -4.83 3.01
C TYR A 65 0.28 -3.40 3.05
N ILE A 66 1.10 -3.05 2.08
CA ILE A 66 1.39 -1.66 1.71
C ILE A 66 0.72 -1.44 0.36
N GLN A 67 -0.29 -0.58 0.33
CA GLN A 67 -1.21 -0.46 -0.80
C GLN A 67 -1.80 0.93 -0.97
N GLN A 68 -2.33 1.18 -2.16
CA GLN A 68 -3.17 2.33 -2.43
C GLN A 68 -4.58 2.09 -1.86
N SER A 69 -5.10 3.08 -1.14
CA SER A 69 -6.43 3.08 -0.55
C SER A 69 -7.03 4.48 -0.67
N TYR A 70 -8.25 4.58 -1.20
CA TYR A 70 -8.90 5.87 -1.39
C TYR A 70 -10.33 5.84 -0.90
N TYR A 71 -10.82 7.02 -0.53
CA TYR A 71 -12.13 7.19 0.07
C TYR A 71 -12.88 8.33 -0.60
N ALA A 72 -14.12 8.07 -1.02
CA ALA A 72 -15.03 9.10 -1.48
C ALA A 72 -16.48 8.68 -1.27
N GLY A 73 -17.37 9.66 -1.21
CA GLY A 73 -18.79 9.40 -1.31
C GLY A 73 -19.48 9.00 -0.02
N ASN A 74 -19.11 9.58 1.12
CA ASN A 74 -19.98 9.56 2.30
C ASN A 74 -21.38 10.14 2.03
N THR A 75 -21.56 10.81 0.88
CA THR A 75 -22.85 11.30 0.37
C THR A 75 -23.49 10.33 -0.65
N VAL A 76 -22.84 9.22 -1.01
CA VAL A 76 -23.35 8.22 -1.93
C VAL A 76 -23.81 7.00 -1.14
N ASP A 77 -25.06 6.62 -1.29
CA ASP A 77 -25.62 5.40 -0.70
C ASP A 77 -25.69 4.30 -1.77
N ARG A 78 -24.89 3.26 -1.60
CA ARG A 78 -24.84 2.11 -2.51
C ARG A 78 -25.44 0.84 -1.89
N ARG A 79 -26.18 0.95 -0.78
CA ARG A 79 -26.77 -0.21 -0.10
C ARG A 79 -27.74 -0.98 -1.01
N ALA A 80 -28.42 -0.29 -1.91
CA ALA A 80 -29.28 -0.94 -2.93
C ALA A 80 -28.46 -1.77 -3.95
N GLU A 81 -27.14 -1.51 -4.07
CA GLU A 81 -26.21 -2.25 -4.92
C GLU A 81 -25.44 -3.34 -4.16
N GLY A 82 -25.75 -3.57 -2.87
CA GLY A 82 -25.11 -4.59 -2.06
C GLY A 82 -23.98 -4.08 -1.15
N GLN A 83 -23.86 -2.77 -0.95
CA GLN A 83 -22.89 -2.20 -0.01
C GLN A 83 -23.10 -2.76 1.40
N SER A 84 -22.02 -3.23 2.02
CA SER A 84 -22.02 -3.71 3.39
C SER A 84 -22.34 -2.57 4.38
N PRO A 85 -23.35 -2.73 5.26
CA PRO A 85 -23.63 -1.73 6.28
C PRO A 85 -22.51 -1.63 7.34
N PHE A 86 -21.67 -2.65 7.45
CA PHE A 86 -20.54 -2.68 8.40
C PHE A 86 -19.46 -1.67 8.04
N TRP A 87 -19.22 -1.45 6.74
CA TRP A 87 -18.19 -0.54 6.23
C TRP A 87 -18.75 0.82 5.78
N SER A 88 -20.04 1.08 5.99
CA SER A 88 -20.64 2.40 5.79
C SER A 88 -19.95 3.43 6.72
N PRO A 89 -19.62 4.64 6.26
CA PRO A 89 -20.18 5.36 5.13
C PRO A 89 -19.31 5.40 3.84
N TRP A 90 -18.29 4.59 3.73
CA TRP A 90 -17.34 4.66 2.60
C TRP A 90 -17.90 4.03 1.34
N ALA A 91 -18.91 4.68 0.75
CA ALA A 91 -19.64 4.19 -0.41
C ALA A 91 -18.79 4.01 -1.68
N TRP A 92 -17.61 4.62 -1.73
CA TRP A 92 -16.61 4.41 -2.77
C TRP A 92 -15.22 4.34 -2.15
N ASN A 93 -14.76 3.13 -1.92
CA ASN A 93 -13.48 2.85 -1.27
C ASN A 93 -12.69 1.84 -2.10
N PRO A 94 -12.05 2.28 -3.20
CA PRO A 94 -11.19 1.42 -3.99
C PRO A 94 -9.92 1.05 -3.23
N ILE A 95 -9.69 -0.26 -3.11
CA ILE A 95 -8.53 -0.88 -2.47
C ILE A 95 -7.75 -1.70 -3.48
N GLN A 96 -6.42 -1.51 -3.51
CA GLN A 96 -5.55 -2.14 -4.49
C GLN A 96 -5.51 -3.67 -4.35
N VAL A 97 -5.50 -4.20 -3.14
CA VAL A 97 -5.36 -5.65 -2.88
C VAL A 97 -6.59 -6.43 -3.28
N GLY A 98 -7.78 -5.92 -2.90
CA GLY A 98 -9.04 -6.61 -3.11
C GLY A 98 -10.14 -6.06 -2.21
N ASP A 99 -11.24 -6.80 -2.02
CA ASP A 99 -12.36 -6.42 -1.16
C ASP A 99 -12.40 -7.20 0.16
N ALA A 100 -13.30 -6.81 1.05
CA ALA A 100 -13.50 -7.46 2.35
C ALA A 100 -14.00 -8.92 2.24
N ALA A 101 -14.59 -9.30 1.11
CA ALA A 101 -15.01 -10.66 0.79
C ALA A 101 -13.88 -11.51 0.15
N ARG A 102 -12.64 -10.92 0.05
CA ARG A 102 -11.42 -11.55 -0.49
C ARG A 102 -11.41 -11.74 -2.01
N ASN A 103 -12.25 -11.03 -2.74
CA ASN A 103 -12.11 -10.95 -4.18
C ASN A 103 -10.91 -10.07 -4.54
N ARG A 104 -10.27 -10.37 -5.66
CA ARG A 104 -8.95 -9.83 -6.01
C ARG A 104 -9.06 -8.74 -7.07
N ALA A 105 -8.20 -7.73 -6.96
CA ALA A 105 -8.01 -6.76 -8.03
C ALA A 105 -7.49 -7.44 -9.31
N GLN A 106 -7.89 -6.89 -10.45
CA GLN A 106 -7.49 -7.38 -11.77
C GLN A 106 -6.20 -6.71 -12.23
N ILE A 107 -5.14 -7.46 -12.47
CA ILE A 107 -3.93 -6.94 -13.11
C ILE A 107 -4.20 -6.67 -14.59
N LEU A 108 -3.90 -5.46 -15.03
CA LEU A 108 -3.94 -5.06 -16.44
C LEU A 108 -2.55 -5.12 -17.07
N GLU A 109 -1.51 -4.74 -16.31
CA GLU A 109 -0.14 -4.74 -16.76
C GLU A 109 0.83 -4.93 -15.60
N ALA A 110 1.92 -5.67 -15.84
CA ALA A 110 3.01 -5.82 -14.89
C ALA A 110 4.35 -5.91 -15.63
N ARG A 111 5.34 -5.11 -15.18
CA ARG A 111 6.70 -5.08 -15.73
C ARG A 111 7.74 -5.08 -14.62
N GLN A 112 8.90 -5.64 -14.89
CA GLN A 112 10.00 -5.70 -13.92
C GLN A 112 11.34 -5.55 -14.60
N THR A 113 12.23 -4.78 -13.98
CA THR A 113 13.67 -4.76 -14.23
C THR A 113 14.41 -5.27 -12.98
N ARG A 114 15.72 -5.14 -12.96
CA ARG A 114 16.53 -5.54 -11.80
C ARG A 114 16.18 -4.76 -10.51
N ARG A 115 15.78 -3.49 -10.62
CA ARG A 115 15.56 -2.58 -9.48
C ARG A 115 14.21 -1.89 -9.49
N THR A 116 13.44 -2.08 -10.53
CA THR A 116 12.16 -1.39 -10.70
C THR A 116 11.07 -2.36 -11.06
N THR A 117 9.86 -2.04 -10.61
CA THR A 117 8.64 -2.70 -11.04
C THR A 117 7.62 -1.65 -11.46
N TYR A 118 6.70 -2.06 -12.30
CA TYR A 118 5.49 -1.32 -12.63
C TYR A 118 4.31 -2.28 -12.60
N VAL A 119 3.22 -1.86 -11.98
CA VAL A 119 1.95 -2.59 -11.96
C VAL A 119 0.83 -1.61 -12.27
N LYS A 120 -0.11 -2.07 -13.09
CA LYS A 120 -1.40 -1.43 -13.34
C LYS A 120 -2.51 -2.42 -13.05
N CYS A 121 -3.54 -2.01 -12.28
CA CYS A 121 -4.66 -2.86 -11.93
C CYS A 121 -5.97 -2.09 -11.90
N VAL A 122 -7.09 -2.83 -11.99
CA VAL A 122 -8.42 -2.37 -11.58
C VAL A 122 -8.61 -2.81 -10.14
N PRO A 123 -8.74 -1.86 -9.17
CA PRO A 123 -8.96 -2.20 -7.77
C PRO A 123 -10.37 -2.70 -7.51
N MET A 124 -10.61 -3.20 -6.30
CA MET A 124 -11.94 -3.59 -5.84
C MET A 124 -12.53 -2.52 -4.91
N LEU A 125 -13.85 -2.41 -4.86
CA LEU A 125 -14.53 -1.63 -3.83
C LEU A 125 -14.57 -2.45 -2.53
N TRP A 126 -13.98 -1.93 -1.46
CA TRP A 126 -13.77 -2.64 -0.20
C TRP A 126 -15.04 -3.21 0.42
N ASP A 127 -16.10 -2.42 0.40
CA ASP A 127 -17.37 -2.70 1.05
C ASP A 127 -18.43 -3.36 0.13
N MET A 128 -18.03 -3.68 -1.10
CA MET A 128 -18.88 -4.32 -2.11
C MET A 128 -18.34 -5.72 -2.43
N ASP A 129 -19.19 -6.74 -2.39
CA ASP A 129 -18.78 -8.09 -2.75
C ASP A 129 -18.53 -8.20 -4.26
N ASN A 130 -17.29 -8.56 -4.61
CA ASN A 130 -16.83 -8.80 -5.99
C ASN A 130 -17.15 -7.65 -6.99
N ARG A 131 -17.06 -6.41 -6.52
CA ARG A 131 -17.30 -5.23 -7.35
C ARG A 131 -15.99 -4.52 -7.69
N PRO A 132 -15.51 -4.57 -8.95
CA PRO A 132 -14.42 -3.73 -9.40
C PRO A 132 -14.77 -2.24 -9.24
N ALA A 133 -13.81 -1.45 -8.77
CA ALA A 133 -13.98 -0.02 -8.70
C ALA A 133 -13.91 0.60 -10.09
N GLU A 134 -14.61 1.71 -10.28
CA GLU A 134 -14.58 2.52 -11.50
C GLU A 134 -13.29 3.37 -11.52
N ALA A 135 -12.13 2.68 -11.48
CA ALA A 135 -10.82 3.32 -11.41
C ALA A 135 -9.71 2.38 -11.91
N GLU A 136 -8.57 2.96 -12.25
CA GLU A 136 -7.31 2.24 -12.47
C GLU A 136 -6.26 2.76 -11.49
N MET A 137 -5.48 1.85 -10.92
CA MET A 137 -4.33 2.16 -10.09
C MET A 137 -3.04 1.76 -10.78
N GLU A 138 -2.07 2.67 -10.77
CA GLU A 138 -0.72 2.43 -11.26
C GLU A 138 0.29 2.61 -10.13
N GLN A 139 1.31 1.77 -10.11
CA GLN A 139 2.38 1.80 -9.11
C GLN A 139 3.73 1.56 -9.77
N TRP A 140 4.65 2.50 -9.62
CA TRP A 140 6.06 2.39 -9.98
C TRP A 140 6.88 2.26 -8.72
N THR A 141 7.66 1.22 -8.60
CA THR A 141 8.46 0.91 -7.42
C THR A 141 9.93 0.82 -7.80
N THR A 142 10.78 1.54 -7.10
CA THR A 142 12.24 1.57 -7.34
C THR A 142 12.99 1.32 -6.04
N LEU A 143 13.94 0.40 -6.08
CA LEU A 143 14.76 0.02 -4.93
C LEU A 143 16.14 0.69 -5.00
N ASN A 144 16.48 1.46 -3.97
CA ASN A 144 17.78 2.12 -3.83
C ASN A 144 18.29 2.04 -2.39
N GLY A 145 19.40 1.33 -2.16
CA GLY A 145 19.94 1.12 -0.81
C GLY A 145 18.93 0.43 0.11
N ASN A 146 18.70 1.00 1.28
CA ASN A 146 17.67 0.56 2.24
C ASN A 146 16.29 1.21 2.01
N THR A 147 16.12 1.90 0.88
CA THR A 147 14.96 2.73 0.57
C THR A 147 14.20 2.20 -0.62
N LEU A 148 12.91 2.08 -0.48
CA LEU A 148 11.96 1.81 -1.55
C LEU A 148 11.23 3.11 -1.89
N HIS A 149 11.42 3.62 -3.11
CA HIS A 149 10.67 4.74 -3.65
C HIS A 149 9.48 4.23 -4.44
N VAL A 150 8.29 4.67 -4.10
CA VAL A 150 7.04 4.27 -4.76
C VAL A 150 6.30 5.51 -5.25
N ARG A 151 5.94 5.50 -6.52
CA ARG A 151 5.03 6.48 -7.12
C ARG A 151 3.72 5.79 -7.42
N CYS A 152 2.63 6.46 -7.11
CA CYS A 152 1.27 5.97 -7.34
C CYS A 152 0.49 6.95 -8.19
N ARG A 153 -0.41 6.39 -9.00
CA ARG A 153 -1.44 7.14 -9.73
C ARG A 153 -2.77 6.40 -9.63
N LEU A 154 -3.81 7.11 -9.28
CA LEU A 154 -5.18 6.67 -9.46
C LEU A 154 -5.82 7.49 -10.59
N THR A 155 -6.49 6.83 -11.53
CA THR A 155 -7.35 7.46 -12.52
C THR A 155 -8.80 7.05 -12.24
N CYS A 156 -9.66 8.02 -11.92
CA CYS A 156 -11.06 7.79 -11.58
C CYS A 156 -11.93 7.81 -12.85
N HIS A 157 -12.71 6.75 -13.08
CA HIS A 157 -13.60 6.60 -14.23
C HIS A 157 -15.08 6.67 -13.86
N ARG A 158 -15.42 7.00 -12.61
CA ARG A 158 -16.81 7.13 -12.18
C ARG A 158 -17.60 8.08 -13.08
N THR A 159 -18.86 7.75 -13.31
CA THR A 159 -19.77 8.54 -14.15
C THR A 159 -20.72 9.43 -13.34
N ASP A 160 -20.97 9.08 -12.08
CA ASP A 160 -21.75 9.90 -11.15
C ASP A 160 -20.98 11.17 -10.75
N THR A 161 -21.66 12.12 -10.15
CA THR A 161 -21.11 13.43 -9.75
C THR A 161 -21.10 13.65 -8.24
N VAL A 162 -21.46 12.62 -7.46
CA VAL A 162 -21.56 12.69 -5.99
C VAL A 162 -20.32 12.07 -5.37
N TYR A 163 -19.43 12.89 -4.80
CA TYR A 163 -18.10 12.44 -4.36
C TYR A 163 -17.72 12.87 -2.94
N GLY A 164 -18.62 13.36 -2.16
CA GLY A 164 -18.29 13.92 -0.86
C GLY A 164 -17.43 15.18 -0.92
N ASP A 165 -17.22 15.82 0.21
CA ASP A 165 -16.36 17.00 0.34
C ASP A 165 -14.89 16.59 0.49
N ALA A 166 -13.98 17.35 -0.14
CA ALA A 166 -12.54 17.13 -0.02
C ALA A 166 -12.03 17.38 1.41
N SER A 167 -12.68 18.24 2.17
CA SER A 167 -12.34 18.51 3.58
C SER A 167 -12.64 17.32 4.51
N GLU A 168 -13.53 16.43 4.09
CA GLU A 168 -13.95 15.24 4.83
C GLU A 168 -13.25 13.97 4.37
N ASN A 169 -12.59 14.00 3.21
CA ASN A 169 -11.98 12.84 2.58
C ASN A 169 -10.45 12.96 2.55
N SER A 170 -9.82 12.64 3.67
CA SER A 170 -8.38 12.44 3.72
C SER A 170 -8.03 11.10 3.07
N GLN A 171 -7.18 11.13 2.05
CA GLN A 171 -6.70 9.94 1.35
C GLN A 171 -5.45 9.39 2.02
N GLU A 172 -5.38 8.08 2.17
CA GLU A 172 -4.19 7.37 2.64
C GLU A 172 -3.18 7.27 1.50
N ILE A 173 -2.04 7.91 1.65
CA ILE A 173 -1.02 8.05 0.60
C ILE A 173 0.37 7.55 1.05
N PRO A 174 0.56 6.22 1.30
CA PRO A 174 -0.37 5.08 1.19
C PRO A 174 -0.91 4.61 2.55
N ALA A 175 -1.68 3.49 2.54
CA ALA A 175 -1.88 2.64 3.72
C ALA A 175 -0.67 1.72 3.90
N VAL A 176 -0.06 1.70 5.09
CA VAL A 176 1.09 0.85 5.43
C VAL A 176 0.79 0.07 6.70
N TYR A 177 0.86 -1.25 6.60
CA TYR A 177 0.62 -2.17 7.72
C TYR A 177 1.90 -2.95 8.08
N PRO A 178 2.78 -2.40 8.94
CA PRO A 178 3.88 -3.18 9.49
C PRO A 178 3.38 -4.30 10.41
N ILE A 179 4.19 -5.34 10.62
CA ILE A 179 3.94 -6.34 11.66
C ILE A 179 3.92 -5.67 13.03
N SER A 180 3.12 -6.19 13.96
CA SER A 180 2.99 -5.61 15.30
C SER A 180 4.23 -5.76 16.19
N ALA A 181 5.20 -6.58 15.78
CA ALA A 181 6.50 -6.64 16.41
C ALA A 181 7.34 -5.37 16.23
N LEU A 182 7.02 -4.55 15.21
CA LEU A 182 7.48 -3.16 15.14
C LEU A 182 6.50 -2.32 15.98
N ASN A 183 6.86 -2.07 17.23
CA ASN A 183 5.92 -1.70 18.28
C ASN A 183 6.13 -0.29 18.86
N HIS A 184 7.24 0.37 18.56
CA HIS A 184 7.54 1.73 19.02
C HIS A 184 7.40 2.73 17.86
N LEU A 185 6.49 3.70 18.01
CA LEU A 185 6.29 4.77 17.04
C LEU A 185 7.23 5.94 17.31
N TYR A 186 7.92 6.41 16.27
CA TYR A 186 8.80 7.58 16.31
C TYR A 186 8.45 8.57 15.20
N TYR A 187 8.55 9.85 15.51
CA TYR A 187 8.61 10.95 14.55
C TYR A 187 9.23 12.20 15.19
N TYR A 188 9.65 13.16 14.39
CA TYR A 188 10.15 14.43 14.87
C TYR A 188 9.00 15.35 15.32
N GLN A 189 9.07 15.86 16.57
CA GLN A 189 8.02 16.68 17.20
C GLN A 189 8.44 18.13 17.44
N GLY A 190 9.68 18.49 17.13
CA GLY A 190 10.22 19.83 17.41
C GLY A 190 9.73 20.90 16.42
N ASP A 191 9.99 22.17 16.76
CA ASP A 191 9.56 23.33 15.98
C ASP A 191 10.51 23.69 14.84
N ALA A 192 11.68 23.07 14.75
CA ALA A 192 12.69 23.33 13.72
C ALA A 192 12.93 22.08 12.85
N PRO A 193 12.01 21.74 11.93
CA PRO A 193 12.13 20.52 11.13
C PRO A 193 13.35 20.57 10.20
N PHE A 194 13.97 19.40 10.00
CA PHE A 194 15.13 19.20 9.13
C PHE A 194 16.41 19.94 9.55
N THR A 195 16.55 20.22 10.83
CA THR A 195 17.75 20.87 11.41
C THR A 195 18.65 19.94 12.20
N GLY A 196 18.37 18.63 12.19
CA GLY A 196 19.11 17.61 12.90
C GLY A 196 18.60 17.33 14.32
N GLY A 197 17.42 17.87 14.67
CA GLY A 197 16.75 17.55 15.94
C GLY A 197 16.37 16.06 16.00
N ARG A 198 16.40 15.51 17.21
CA ARG A 198 16.10 14.08 17.42
C ARG A 198 14.62 13.78 17.27
N ALA A 199 14.28 12.67 16.65
CA ALA A 199 12.94 12.12 16.71
C ALA A 199 12.70 11.41 18.05
N ASP A 200 11.50 11.58 18.61
CA ASP A 200 11.11 11.01 19.88
C ASP A 200 10.07 9.90 19.71
N SER A 201 10.07 8.97 20.68
CA SER A 201 9.02 7.95 20.74
C SER A 201 7.71 8.58 21.23
N VAL A 202 6.62 8.03 20.74
CA VAL A 202 5.26 8.46 21.09
C VAL A 202 4.48 7.28 21.60
N GLU A 203 3.70 7.49 22.67
CA GLU A 203 2.70 6.50 23.06
C GLU A 203 1.69 6.33 21.93
N VAL A 204 1.47 5.08 21.56
CA VAL A 204 0.58 4.71 20.45
C VAL A 204 -0.75 4.27 21.02
N GLU A 205 -1.83 4.80 20.48
CA GLU A 205 -3.16 4.28 20.80
C GLU A 205 -3.27 2.81 20.38
N GLU A 206 -3.62 1.96 21.35
CA GLU A 206 -3.93 0.56 21.12
C GLU A 206 -5.41 0.44 20.79
N LEU A 207 -5.70 0.11 19.52
CA LEU A 207 -7.06 -0.20 19.11
C LEU A 207 -7.41 -1.62 19.53
N ARG A 208 -8.47 -1.72 20.30
CA ARG A 208 -9.18 -2.99 20.53
C ARG A 208 -10.52 -2.84 19.86
N PHE A 209 -10.77 -3.53 18.76
CA PHE A 209 -12.07 -3.51 18.08
C PHE A 209 -13.19 -4.14 18.93
N THR A 210 -13.34 -3.67 20.15
CA THR A 210 -14.47 -4.00 21.02
C THR A 210 -15.65 -3.04 20.84
N GLU A 211 -15.40 -1.92 20.13
CA GLU A 211 -16.38 -0.87 19.87
C GLU A 211 -16.35 -0.48 18.37
N PRO A 212 -17.51 -0.27 17.70
CA PRO A 212 -17.59 -0.05 16.27
C PRO A 212 -17.09 1.33 15.77
N LYS A 213 -16.41 2.12 16.58
CA LYS A 213 -16.00 3.51 16.27
C LYS A 213 -14.54 3.83 16.58
N HIS A 214 -13.66 2.85 16.75
CA HIS A 214 -12.25 3.15 16.98
C HIS A 214 -11.53 3.40 15.67
N PHE A 215 -11.07 4.64 15.50
CA PHE A 215 -10.18 5.05 14.42
C PHE A 215 -8.73 5.08 14.93
N TRP A 216 -7.80 4.94 14.00
CA TRP A 216 -6.36 5.11 14.28
C TRP A 216 -6.09 6.51 14.85
N GLY A 217 -5.07 6.64 15.69
CA GLY A 217 -4.63 7.95 16.21
C GLY A 217 -4.36 8.93 15.07
N HIS A 218 -4.91 10.14 15.16
CA HIS A 218 -4.76 11.19 14.17
C HIS A 218 -3.68 12.18 14.61
N TYR A 219 -2.69 12.38 13.76
CA TYR A 219 -1.56 13.28 13.97
C TYR A 219 -1.63 14.43 12.95
N PRO A 220 -2.23 15.57 13.32
CA PRO A 220 -2.47 16.69 12.39
C PRO A 220 -1.19 17.44 12.02
N SER A 221 -0.13 17.29 12.79
CA SER A 221 1.17 17.91 12.55
C SER A 221 2.29 16.89 12.69
N VAL A 222 2.95 16.59 11.58
CA VAL A 222 4.16 15.79 11.52
C VAL A 222 5.19 16.61 10.73
N PRO A 223 6.01 17.44 11.41
CA PRO A 223 6.80 18.49 10.75
C PRO A 223 7.74 17.99 9.65
N GLU A 224 8.37 16.84 9.83
CA GLU A 224 9.28 16.23 8.84
C GLU A 224 8.60 15.24 7.90
N LYS A 225 7.27 15.09 7.98
CA LYS A 225 6.43 14.28 7.08
C LYS A 225 6.82 12.81 6.99
N TRP A 226 7.33 12.26 8.08
CA TRP A 226 7.63 10.84 8.22
C TRP A 226 7.30 10.33 9.63
N MET A 227 6.96 9.05 9.69
CA MET A 227 6.84 8.27 10.93
C MET A 227 7.52 6.94 10.74
N ALA A 228 7.96 6.32 11.84
CA ALA A 228 8.54 4.99 11.83
C ALA A 228 8.00 4.13 12.96
N PHE A 229 7.70 2.87 12.66
CA PHE A 229 7.61 1.83 13.66
C PHE A 229 8.89 1.01 13.70
N VAL A 230 9.45 0.86 14.90
CA VAL A 230 10.65 0.06 15.15
C VAL A 230 10.38 -0.97 16.26
N ASP A 231 11.20 -2.01 16.32
CA ASP A 231 11.20 -3.01 17.39
C ASP A 231 11.91 -2.52 18.66
N ASP A 232 12.00 -3.39 19.66
CA ASP A 232 12.65 -3.10 20.95
C ASP A 232 14.17 -2.81 20.80
N GLU A 233 14.77 -3.19 19.67
CA GLU A 233 16.17 -2.93 19.33
C GLU A 233 16.33 -1.57 18.60
N GLY A 234 15.23 -0.87 18.33
CA GLY A 234 15.20 0.43 17.66
C GLY A 234 15.39 0.36 16.14
N TRP A 235 15.17 -0.81 15.53
CA TRP A 235 15.27 -1.03 14.09
C TRP A 235 13.90 -1.35 13.49
N GLY A 236 13.59 -0.81 12.30
CA GLY A 236 12.29 -1.09 11.69
C GLY A 236 12.04 -0.40 10.36
N MET A 237 10.82 0.14 10.21
CA MET A 237 10.29 0.66 8.96
C MET A 237 9.80 2.10 9.14
N GLY A 238 10.40 3.04 8.39
CA GLY A 238 9.92 4.41 8.23
C GLY A 238 9.09 4.59 6.98
N VAL A 239 8.10 5.47 7.08
CA VAL A 239 7.23 5.92 5.98
C VAL A 239 7.38 7.43 5.84
N TYR A 240 7.95 7.89 4.73
CA TYR A 240 8.09 9.30 4.38
C TYR A 240 7.20 9.62 3.18
N SER A 241 6.35 10.63 3.29
CA SER A 241 5.51 11.11 2.19
C SER A 241 5.60 12.64 2.10
N PRO A 242 6.33 13.19 1.12
CA PRO A 242 6.57 14.64 1.02
C PRO A 242 5.29 15.48 0.89
N SER A 243 4.24 14.91 0.31
CA SER A 243 2.96 15.58 0.10
C SER A 243 1.95 15.39 1.24
N ALA A 244 2.29 14.65 2.29
CA ALA A 244 1.42 14.45 3.44
C ALA A 244 1.16 15.76 4.19
N THR A 245 -0.07 15.94 4.67
CA THR A 245 -0.49 17.07 5.51
C THR A 245 -0.78 16.64 6.94
N ALA A 246 -1.06 15.37 7.16
CA ALA A 246 -1.30 14.75 8.45
C ALA A 246 -0.94 13.25 8.38
N PHE A 247 -1.06 12.53 9.48
CA PHE A 247 -0.87 11.08 9.53
C PHE A 247 -1.96 10.43 10.38
N LEU A 248 -2.28 9.19 10.04
CA LEU A 248 -2.86 8.22 10.95
C LEU A 248 -1.78 7.25 11.37
N ALA A 249 -1.75 6.87 12.64
CA ALA A 249 -0.90 5.79 13.11
C ALA A 249 -1.53 5.13 14.34
N GLY A 250 -1.18 3.87 14.58
CA GLY A 250 -1.69 3.15 15.73
C GLY A 250 -1.32 1.67 15.68
N ARG A 251 -1.81 0.92 16.67
CA ARG A 251 -1.61 -0.52 16.76
C ARG A 251 -2.94 -1.21 17.04
N TYR A 252 -3.21 -2.29 16.33
CA TYR A 252 -4.30 -3.20 16.62
C TYR A 252 -3.74 -4.46 17.28
N LEU A 253 -4.12 -4.71 18.53
CA LEU A 253 -3.55 -5.76 19.36
C LEU A 253 -4.63 -6.64 19.99
N PRO A 254 -5.33 -7.49 19.20
CA PRO A 254 -6.29 -8.45 19.73
C PRO A 254 -5.61 -9.54 20.56
N ASN A 255 -4.32 -9.82 20.31
CA ASN A 255 -3.46 -10.75 21.04
C ASN A 255 -2.01 -10.29 20.95
N ARG A 256 -1.03 -11.11 21.35
CA ARG A 256 0.40 -10.76 21.38
C ARG A 256 1.24 -11.33 20.23
N ASP A 257 0.64 -12.05 19.31
CA ASP A 257 1.33 -12.55 18.13
C ASP A 257 1.68 -11.40 17.18
N GLY A 258 2.85 -11.38 16.58
CA GLY A 258 3.42 -10.21 15.93
C GLY A 258 3.92 -10.38 14.50
N GLU A 259 3.66 -11.52 13.85
CA GLU A 259 4.20 -11.86 12.54
C GLU A 259 3.27 -11.47 11.36
N ALA A 260 3.76 -11.65 10.13
CA ALA A 260 3.10 -11.17 8.91
C ALA A 260 1.67 -11.70 8.66
N LEU A 261 1.34 -12.90 9.14
CA LEU A 261 0.02 -13.50 9.03
C LEU A 261 -0.80 -13.38 10.31
N SER A 262 -0.28 -12.70 11.30
CA SER A 262 -0.92 -12.51 12.59
C SER A 262 -2.03 -11.47 12.52
N ASP A 263 -2.99 -11.56 13.43
CA ASP A 263 -4.09 -10.62 13.54
C ASP A 263 -3.63 -9.24 14.05
N PRO A 264 -2.76 -9.13 15.07
CA PRO A 264 -2.20 -7.84 15.47
C PRO A 264 -1.34 -7.21 14.36
N THR A 265 -1.39 -5.89 14.29
CA THR A 265 -0.64 -5.09 13.32
C THR A 265 -0.32 -3.71 13.87
N SER A 266 0.78 -3.12 13.38
CA SER A 266 1.01 -1.68 13.44
C SER A 266 0.45 -1.03 12.17
N TYR A 267 0.25 0.28 12.18
CA TYR A 267 -0.33 1.02 11.05
C TYR A 267 0.25 2.43 10.96
N ILE A 268 0.61 2.84 9.77
CA ILE A 268 0.97 4.22 9.41
C ILE A 268 0.30 4.57 8.08
N ALA A 269 -0.40 5.70 8.02
CA ALA A 269 -0.88 6.27 6.78
C ALA A 269 -0.61 7.77 6.74
N PRO A 270 0.31 8.24 5.91
CA PRO A 270 0.36 9.64 5.52
C PRO A 270 -0.97 10.04 4.88
N LEU A 271 -1.49 11.22 5.23
CA LEU A 271 -2.76 11.71 4.74
C LEU A 271 -2.60 12.95 3.86
N ARG A 272 -3.45 13.05 2.85
CA ARG A 272 -3.67 14.26 2.08
C ARG A 272 -5.13 14.40 1.72
N GLN A 273 -5.70 15.58 1.95
CA GLN A 273 -7.06 15.86 1.50
C GLN A 273 -7.10 15.95 -0.03
N GLN A 274 -7.99 15.16 -0.62
CA GLN A 274 -8.13 15.07 -2.05
C GLN A 274 -9.57 14.74 -2.42
N ARG A 275 -10.23 15.64 -3.15
CA ARG A 275 -11.54 15.36 -3.71
C ARG A 275 -11.41 14.41 -4.90
N MET A 276 -12.22 13.36 -4.89
CA MET A 276 -12.27 12.36 -5.96
C MET A 276 -13.49 12.64 -6.83
N THR A 277 -13.28 13.19 -8.02
CA THR A 277 -14.34 13.49 -8.98
C THR A 277 -14.18 12.66 -10.25
N ARG A 278 -15.17 12.68 -11.12
CA ARG A 278 -15.08 12.09 -12.45
C ARG A 278 -13.82 12.59 -13.18
N ASN A 279 -13.05 11.68 -13.74
CA ASN A 279 -11.78 11.92 -14.42
C ASN A 279 -10.69 12.53 -13.52
N SER A 280 -10.84 12.49 -12.20
CA SER A 280 -9.73 12.84 -11.30
C SER A 280 -8.54 11.92 -11.53
N VAL A 281 -7.36 12.54 -11.59
CA VAL A 281 -6.07 11.85 -11.53
C VAL A 281 -5.40 12.28 -10.23
N VAL A 282 -5.12 11.31 -9.38
CA VAL A 282 -4.42 11.53 -8.10
C VAL A 282 -3.04 10.92 -8.19
N GLU A 283 -2.02 11.73 -8.02
CA GLU A 283 -0.64 11.29 -8.03
C GLU A 283 0.03 11.65 -6.71
N TYR A 284 0.86 10.74 -6.21
CA TYR A 284 1.73 10.96 -5.07
C TYR A 284 2.93 10.02 -5.11
N GLU A 285 3.90 10.32 -4.27
CA GLU A 285 5.04 9.46 -4.01
C GLU A 285 5.25 9.29 -2.51
N TYR A 286 5.84 8.17 -2.16
CA TYR A 286 6.26 7.89 -0.80
C TYR A 286 7.51 7.02 -0.79
N TYR A 287 8.13 6.95 0.38
CA TYR A 287 9.34 6.17 0.61
C TYR A 287 9.14 5.26 1.81
N ILE A 288 9.49 3.98 1.65
CA ILE A 288 9.68 3.04 2.76
C ILE A 288 11.17 2.91 3.01
N ILE A 289 11.60 3.19 4.23
CA ILE A 289 13.00 3.21 4.62
C ILE A 289 13.20 2.21 5.75
N LEU A 290 14.12 1.25 5.58
CA LEU A 290 14.46 0.29 6.64
C LEU A 290 15.74 0.72 7.34
N GLY A 291 15.74 0.72 8.68
CA GLY A 291 16.90 1.08 9.47
C GLY A 291 16.56 1.36 10.92
N THR A 292 17.55 1.86 11.65
CA THR A 292 17.31 2.51 12.95
C THR A 292 16.59 3.85 12.75
N VAL A 293 16.02 4.38 13.82
CA VAL A 293 15.33 5.70 13.76
C VAL A 293 16.25 6.78 13.18
N GLN A 294 17.53 6.78 13.58
CA GLN A 294 18.54 7.73 13.11
C GLN A 294 18.86 7.55 11.61
N GLU A 295 18.98 6.31 11.15
CA GLU A 295 19.21 6.01 9.73
C GLU A 295 18.00 6.41 8.87
N ILE A 296 16.77 6.18 9.35
CA ILE A 296 15.54 6.60 8.71
C ILE A 296 15.49 8.12 8.59
N GLN A 297 15.72 8.84 9.67
CA GLN A 297 15.71 10.31 9.68
C GLN A 297 16.79 10.90 8.75
N ALA A 298 18.00 10.36 8.79
CA ALA A 298 19.09 10.80 7.91
C ALA A 298 18.75 10.61 6.43
N GLU A 299 18.13 9.48 6.09
CA GLU A 299 17.71 9.19 4.72
C GLU A 299 16.56 10.13 4.27
N VAL A 300 15.61 10.44 5.15
CA VAL A 300 14.56 11.45 4.89
C VAL A 300 15.18 12.81 4.55
N TYR A 301 16.19 13.23 5.29
CA TYR A 301 16.89 14.50 5.04
C TYR A 301 17.59 14.49 3.67
N ARG A 302 18.26 13.39 3.34
CA ARG A 302 18.89 13.20 2.03
C ARG A 302 17.88 13.24 0.87
N LEU A 303 16.73 12.58 1.02
CA LEU A 303 15.67 12.55 0.03
C LEU A 303 15.04 13.92 -0.17
N ARG A 304 14.82 14.66 0.91
CA ARG A 304 14.31 16.03 0.85
C ARG A 304 15.28 16.96 0.10
N GLN A 305 16.57 16.91 0.43
CA GLN A 305 17.58 17.74 -0.23
C GLN A 305 17.62 17.43 -1.73
N TRP A 306 17.64 16.16 -2.11
CA TRP A 306 17.60 15.73 -3.50
C TRP A 306 16.38 16.30 -4.25
N THR A 307 15.21 16.33 -3.59
CA THR A 307 13.97 16.86 -4.17
C THR A 307 14.08 18.38 -4.40
N ILE A 308 14.70 19.11 -3.49
CA ILE A 308 14.94 20.55 -3.65
C ILE A 308 15.86 20.84 -4.81
N ASP A 309 16.98 20.12 -4.90
CA ASP A 309 18.00 20.32 -5.91
C ASP A 309 17.51 19.99 -7.34
N ASN A 310 16.55 19.07 -7.49
CA ASN A 310 16.03 18.63 -8.79
C ASN A 310 14.68 19.26 -9.20
N ARG A 311 14.12 20.16 -8.39
CA ARG A 311 12.94 20.95 -8.76
C ARG A 311 13.28 22.36 -9.29
N GLN A 312 14.56 22.72 -9.32
CA GLN A 312 15.06 23.95 -9.95
C GLN A 312 15.41 23.65 -11.42
#